data_0cea4d0eeb6e90381224d2bc37f43432
#
_entry.id   0cea4d0eeb6e90381224d2bc37f43432
#
_cell.length_a   1.000
_cell.length_b   1.000
_cell.length_c   1.000
_cell.angle_alpha   90.00
_cell.angle_beta   90.00
_cell.angle_gamma   90.00
#
_symmetry.space_group_name_H-M   'P 1'
#
loop_
_entity.id
_entity.type
_entity.pdbx_description
1 polymer ?
#
loop_
_entity_poly.entity_id
_entity_poly.type
_entity_poly.pdbx_seq_one_letter_code
_entity_poly.pdbx_strand_id
1 'polypeptide(L)'
;MLRWLTAGESHGPALVAILEGLPAHVAVTSGDIADGLARRRLGFGRGARMKFEADAVTVLGGIRHGETQGGPIAIQVGNTEWPKWQTVMAPDPVPRDELEGQARNAALTRPRPGHADLVGMQKYDFDEARPILERASQLRI
;
A
#
# COMPACT_ATOMS: atom_id res chain seq x y z
N MET A 1 -15.88 -2.24 -19.15
CA MET A 1 -14.41 -2.32 -19.06
C MET A 1 -14.04 -2.24 -17.58
N LEU A 2 -13.23 -3.18 -17.09
CA LEU A 2 -12.70 -3.14 -15.73
C LEU A 2 -11.60 -2.07 -15.65
N ARG A 3 -11.64 -1.24 -14.61
CA ARG A 3 -10.60 -0.27 -14.27
C ARG A 3 -10.29 -0.35 -12.79
N TRP A 4 -9.04 -0.13 -12.45
CA TRP A 4 -8.63 -0.05 -11.06
C TRP A 4 -7.70 1.12 -10.80
N LEU A 5 -7.71 1.60 -9.57
CA LEU A 5 -6.80 2.60 -9.04
C LEU A 5 -6.28 2.13 -7.69
N THR A 6 -4.98 2.26 -7.48
CA THR A 6 -4.35 1.94 -6.19
C THR A 6 -3.71 3.18 -5.60
N ALA A 7 -3.72 3.27 -4.29
CA ALA A 7 -3.09 4.35 -3.53
C ALA A 7 -2.52 3.82 -2.21
N GLY A 8 -1.65 4.61 -1.60
CA GLY A 8 -1.03 4.30 -0.32
C GLY A 8 0.49 4.21 -0.40
N GLU A 9 1.11 3.93 0.72
CA GLU A 9 2.56 3.93 0.89
C GLU A 9 3.01 2.70 1.68
N SER A 10 4.24 2.25 1.45
CA SER A 10 4.80 1.05 2.10
C SER A 10 4.75 1.12 3.63
N HIS A 11 4.98 2.30 4.19
CA HIS A 11 4.97 2.55 5.62
C HIS A 11 3.84 3.50 6.04
N GLY A 12 2.88 3.75 5.17
CA GLY A 12 1.64 4.46 5.50
C GLY A 12 0.67 3.59 6.30
N PRO A 13 -0.52 4.13 6.64
CA PRO A 13 -1.52 3.42 7.44
C PRO A 13 -2.11 2.20 6.72
N ALA A 14 -2.24 2.29 5.41
CA ALA A 14 -2.83 1.24 4.58
C ALA A 14 -2.51 1.43 3.10
N LEU A 15 -2.73 0.39 2.32
CA LEU A 15 -2.88 0.46 0.88
C LEU A 15 -4.37 0.40 0.54
N VAL A 16 -4.80 1.11 -0.50
CA VAL A 16 -6.20 1.13 -0.96
C VAL A 16 -6.25 0.74 -2.43
N ALA A 17 -7.23 -0.08 -2.78
CA ALA A 17 -7.56 -0.36 -4.17
C ALA A 17 -9.03 -0.05 -4.44
N ILE A 18 -9.30 0.57 -5.57
CA ILE A 18 -10.64 0.82 -6.08
C ILE A 18 -10.77 0.08 -7.41
N LEU A 19 -11.81 -0.74 -7.53
CA LEU A 19 -12.14 -1.47 -8.74
C LEU A 19 -13.53 -1.05 -9.22
N GLU A 20 -13.65 -0.68 -10.47
CA GLU A 20 -14.94 -0.36 -11.10
C GLU A 20 -15.19 -1.16 -12.37
N GLY A 21 -16.45 -1.24 -12.77
CA GLY A 21 -16.87 -1.91 -14.01
C GLY A 21 -17.30 -3.36 -13.82
N LEU A 22 -17.43 -3.84 -12.58
CA LEU A 22 -18.10 -5.11 -12.28
C LEU A 22 -19.62 -4.91 -12.27
N PRO A 23 -20.40 -5.86 -12.86
CA PRO A 23 -21.85 -5.84 -12.72
C PRO A 23 -22.27 -6.15 -11.27
N ALA A 24 -23.52 -5.89 -10.93
CA ALA A 24 -24.12 -6.36 -9.70
C ALA A 24 -24.23 -7.90 -9.69
N HIS A 25 -24.39 -8.48 -8.48
CA HIS A 25 -24.62 -9.91 -8.25
C HIS A 25 -23.45 -10.84 -8.61
N VAL A 26 -22.23 -10.33 -8.72
CA VAL A 26 -21.04 -11.19 -8.77
C VAL A 26 -20.73 -11.66 -7.35
N ALA A 27 -20.70 -12.98 -7.15
CA ALA A 27 -20.37 -13.56 -5.86
C ALA A 27 -18.91 -13.29 -5.48
N VAL A 28 -18.67 -12.63 -4.35
CA VAL A 28 -17.34 -12.35 -3.81
C VAL A 28 -17.44 -12.00 -2.32
N THR A 29 -16.52 -12.53 -1.54
CA THR A 29 -16.42 -12.29 -0.10
C THR A 29 -15.10 -11.65 0.28
N SER A 30 -15.00 -11.10 1.49
CA SER A 30 -13.72 -10.68 2.06
C SER A 30 -12.73 -11.85 2.20
N GLY A 31 -13.25 -13.07 2.41
CA GLY A 31 -12.44 -14.29 2.44
C GLY A 31 -11.76 -14.57 1.11
N ASP A 32 -12.47 -14.47 -0.01
CA ASP A 32 -11.89 -14.66 -1.35
C ASP A 32 -10.74 -13.69 -1.62
N ILE A 33 -10.89 -12.44 -1.19
CA ILE A 33 -9.85 -11.41 -1.32
C ILE A 33 -8.65 -11.75 -0.42
N ALA A 34 -8.90 -12.13 0.83
CA ALA A 34 -7.87 -12.52 1.78
C ALA A 34 -7.08 -13.75 1.30
N ASP A 35 -7.75 -14.74 0.73
CA ASP A 35 -7.12 -15.93 0.14
C ASP A 35 -6.24 -15.58 -1.07
N GLY A 36 -6.69 -14.65 -1.90
CA GLY A 36 -5.90 -14.10 -3.00
C GLY A 36 -4.60 -13.45 -2.53
N LEU A 37 -4.66 -12.65 -1.46
CA LEU A 37 -3.49 -12.04 -0.83
C LEU A 37 -2.60 -13.07 -0.12
N ALA A 38 -3.19 -14.09 0.54
CA ALA A 38 -2.45 -15.17 1.17
C ALA A 38 -1.61 -15.95 0.16
N ARG A 39 -2.16 -16.27 -1.04
CA ARG A 39 -1.41 -16.92 -2.13
C ARG A 39 -0.19 -16.12 -2.55
N ARG A 40 -0.26 -14.79 -2.53
CA ARG A 40 0.86 -13.92 -2.85
C ARG A 40 2.04 -14.11 -1.91
N ARG A 41 1.81 -14.54 -0.66
CA ARG A 41 2.86 -14.79 0.35
C ARG A 41 3.63 -16.08 0.13
N LEU A 42 3.10 -17.03 -0.65
CA LEU A 42 3.69 -18.35 -0.88
C LEU A 42 4.86 -18.35 -1.89
N GLY A 43 5.19 -17.23 -2.53
CA GLY A 43 6.24 -17.13 -3.54
C GLY A 43 7.65 -17.30 -2.95
N PHE A 44 8.52 -18.04 -3.66
CA PHE A 44 9.94 -18.19 -3.31
C PHE A 44 10.69 -16.84 -3.40
N GLY A 45 11.67 -16.61 -2.53
CA GLY A 45 12.54 -15.42 -2.59
C GLY A 45 11.95 -14.14 -1.99
N ARG A 46 10.81 -14.22 -1.29
CA ARG A 46 10.20 -13.07 -0.63
C ARG A 46 10.88 -12.77 0.70
N GLY A 47 11.13 -11.47 0.97
CA GLY A 47 11.84 -11.02 2.17
C GLY A 47 11.14 -11.43 3.47
N ALA A 48 11.92 -11.49 4.56
CA ALA A 48 11.47 -11.90 5.90
C ALA A 48 10.25 -11.09 6.39
N ARG A 49 10.10 -9.84 6.00
CA ARG A 49 8.98 -8.95 6.33
C ARG A 49 7.61 -9.54 5.95
N MET A 50 7.51 -10.18 4.79
CA MET A 50 6.25 -10.77 4.32
C MET A 50 5.82 -12.05 5.06
N LYS A 51 6.68 -12.62 5.91
CA LYS A 51 6.33 -13.79 6.73
C LYS A 51 5.52 -13.43 7.97
N PHE A 52 5.56 -12.18 8.41
CA PHE A 52 4.96 -11.71 9.66
C PHE A 52 3.74 -10.81 9.46
N GLU A 53 3.51 -10.29 8.25
CA GLU A 53 2.38 -9.41 7.95
C GLU A 53 1.16 -10.26 7.57
N ALA A 54 0.18 -10.34 8.47
CA ALA A 54 -1.17 -10.70 8.11
C ALA A 54 -1.81 -9.45 7.48
N ASP A 55 -1.91 -9.43 6.15
CA ASP A 55 -2.58 -8.36 5.43
C ASP A 55 -4.07 -8.33 5.85
N ALA A 56 -4.42 -7.43 6.76
CA ALA A 56 -5.79 -7.25 7.19
C ALA A 56 -6.58 -6.53 6.08
N VAL A 57 -7.45 -7.28 5.41
CA VAL A 57 -8.32 -6.74 4.36
C VAL A 57 -9.60 -6.21 4.98
N THR A 58 -9.95 -4.98 4.62
CA THR A 58 -11.24 -4.37 4.94
C THR A 58 -11.94 -3.99 3.64
N VAL A 59 -13.15 -4.47 3.43
CA VAL A 59 -14.03 -4.00 2.36
C VAL A 59 -14.69 -2.70 2.84
N LEU A 60 -14.38 -1.59 2.17
CA LEU A 60 -14.92 -0.27 2.49
C LEU A 60 -16.26 0.00 1.81
N GLY A 61 -16.53 -0.67 0.70
CA GLY A 61 -17.80 -0.54 -0.04
C GLY A 61 -17.82 -1.35 -1.33
N GLY A 62 -19.00 -1.43 -1.94
CA GLY A 62 -19.22 -2.10 -3.24
C GLY A 62 -19.57 -3.58 -3.16
N ILE A 63 -19.47 -4.20 -1.97
CA ILE A 63 -19.86 -5.59 -1.69
C ILE A 63 -20.84 -5.62 -0.52
N ARG A 64 -21.91 -6.37 -0.65
CA ARG A 64 -22.89 -6.58 0.42
C ARG A 64 -23.42 -8.02 0.39
N HIS A 65 -23.42 -8.69 1.55
CA HIS A 65 -23.90 -10.07 1.70
C HIS A 65 -23.28 -11.07 0.70
N GLY A 66 -21.98 -10.87 0.36
CA GLY A 66 -21.26 -11.78 -0.54
C GLY A 66 -21.49 -11.51 -2.03
N GLU A 67 -22.04 -10.35 -2.40
CA GLU A 67 -22.29 -9.97 -3.79
C GLU A 67 -21.88 -8.52 -4.07
N THR A 68 -21.42 -8.27 -5.29
CA THR A 68 -21.14 -6.92 -5.80
C THR A 68 -22.45 -6.14 -5.98
N GLN A 69 -22.37 -4.81 -5.84
CA GLN A 69 -23.53 -3.91 -5.94
C GLN A 69 -23.61 -3.16 -7.29
N GLY A 70 -22.73 -3.45 -8.25
CA GLY A 70 -22.68 -2.78 -9.55
C GLY A 70 -22.01 -1.40 -9.56
N GLY A 71 -21.59 -0.90 -8.40
CA GLY A 71 -20.80 0.31 -8.24
C GLY A 71 -19.32 0.01 -8.00
N PRO A 72 -18.47 1.03 -7.77
CA PRO A 72 -17.08 0.83 -7.40
C PRO A 72 -16.94 0.02 -6.11
N ILE A 73 -15.97 -0.89 -6.11
CA ILE A 73 -15.55 -1.65 -4.93
C ILE A 73 -14.30 -1.00 -4.39
N ALA A 74 -14.30 -0.68 -3.10
CA ALA A 74 -13.12 -0.16 -2.41
C ALA A 74 -12.68 -1.13 -1.32
N ILE A 75 -11.39 -1.49 -1.35
CA ILE A 75 -10.75 -2.34 -0.35
C ILE A 75 -9.54 -1.62 0.26
N GLN A 76 -9.27 -1.93 1.50
CA GLN A 76 -8.11 -1.46 2.24
C GLN A 76 -7.31 -2.67 2.72
N VAL A 77 -5.98 -2.58 2.60
CA VAL A 77 -5.03 -3.51 3.20
C VAL A 77 -4.26 -2.76 4.28
N GLY A 78 -4.52 -3.08 5.53
CA GLY A 78 -3.95 -2.38 6.69
C GLY A 78 -2.47 -2.69 6.87
N ASN A 79 -1.73 -1.72 7.42
CA ASN A 79 -0.32 -1.88 7.78
C ASN A 79 -0.15 -2.01 9.30
N THR A 80 0.23 -3.19 9.76
CA THR A 80 0.45 -3.47 11.19
C THR A 80 1.63 -2.71 11.80
N GLU A 81 2.57 -2.24 10.99
CA GLU A 81 3.71 -1.44 11.43
C GLU A 81 3.41 0.06 11.52
N TRP A 82 2.25 0.51 11.06
CA TRP A 82 1.86 1.92 11.03
C TRP A 82 2.14 2.67 12.35
N PRO A 83 1.84 2.14 13.54
CA PRO A 83 2.12 2.86 14.80
C PRO A 83 3.58 3.29 14.98
N LYS A 84 4.52 2.60 14.34
CA LYS A 84 5.96 2.93 14.38
C LYS A 84 6.37 4.01 13.37
N TRP A 85 5.47 4.34 12.44
CA TRP A 85 5.76 5.22 11.31
C TRP A 85 4.93 6.51 11.31
N GLN A 86 3.97 6.64 12.22
CA GLN A 86 3.00 7.74 12.26
C GLN A 86 3.63 9.13 12.17
N THR A 87 4.71 9.35 12.90
CA THR A 87 5.41 10.64 12.89
C THR A 87 6.18 10.86 11.58
N VAL A 88 6.95 9.85 11.14
CA VAL A 88 7.82 9.97 9.95
C VAL A 88 7.01 10.06 8.65
N MET A 89 5.83 9.42 8.62
CA MET A 89 4.94 9.37 7.46
C MET A 89 3.65 10.17 7.68
N ALA A 90 3.67 11.13 8.60
CA ALA A 90 2.54 12.00 8.84
C ALA A 90 2.20 12.81 7.57
N PRO A 91 0.90 12.95 7.21
CA PRO A 91 0.49 13.78 6.08
C PRO A 91 0.63 15.28 6.37
N ASP A 92 0.60 15.66 7.64
CA ASP A 92 0.74 17.03 8.09
C ASP A 92 2.20 17.37 8.45
N PRO A 93 2.58 18.66 8.44
CA PRO A 93 3.91 19.09 8.85
C PRO A 93 4.24 18.64 10.28
N VAL A 94 5.40 18.03 10.45
CA VAL A 94 5.92 17.61 11.76
C VAL A 94 7.09 18.51 12.16
N PRO A 95 7.15 19.00 13.41
CA PRO A 95 8.27 19.75 13.91
C PRO A 95 9.59 19.00 13.76
N ARG A 96 10.68 19.72 13.44
CA ARG A 96 11.99 19.09 13.20
C ARG A 96 12.54 18.34 14.40
N ASP A 97 12.32 18.85 15.59
CA ASP A 97 12.73 18.24 16.86
C ASP A 97 12.07 16.89 17.11
N GLU A 98 10.85 16.67 16.61
CA GLU A 98 10.18 15.37 16.67
C GLU A 98 10.73 14.35 15.65
N LEU A 99 11.35 14.83 14.57
CA LEU A 99 11.93 13.98 13.51
C LEU A 99 13.41 13.71 13.74
N GLU A 100 14.11 14.60 14.46
CA GLU A 100 15.53 14.45 14.76
C GLU A 100 15.79 13.21 15.62
N GLY A 101 16.83 12.47 15.27
CA GLY A 101 17.20 11.23 15.96
C GLY A 101 16.34 10.01 15.63
N GLN A 102 15.27 10.15 14.87
CA GLN A 102 14.49 9.00 14.41
C GLN A 102 15.20 8.29 13.25
N ALA A 103 15.71 7.07 13.49
CA ALA A 103 16.39 6.27 12.46
C ALA A 103 15.52 6.04 11.21
N ARG A 104 14.17 5.96 11.38
CA ARG A 104 13.22 5.82 10.28
C ARG A 104 13.10 7.05 9.40
N ASN A 105 13.50 8.21 9.91
CA ASN A 105 13.53 9.47 9.15
C ASN A 105 14.86 9.71 8.42
N ALA A 106 15.81 8.79 8.48
CA ALA A 106 17.08 8.94 7.78
C ALA A 106 16.85 9.12 6.27
N ALA A 107 17.49 10.12 5.70
CA ALA A 107 17.38 10.43 4.27
C ALA A 107 17.86 9.26 3.41
N LEU A 108 17.10 8.90 2.38
CA LEU A 108 17.40 7.83 1.44
C LEU A 108 18.03 8.40 0.16
N THR A 109 19.31 8.75 0.25
CA THR A 109 20.05 9.41 -0.85
C THR A 109 20.63 8.46 -1.88
N ARG A 110 20.58 7.14 -1.63
CA ARG A 110 21.11 6.10 -2.54
C ARG A 110 19.95 5.38 -3.25
N PRO A 111 19.71 5.68 -4.54
CA PRO A 111 18.72 4.95 -5.34
C PRO A 111 19.07 3.46 -5.43
N ARG A 112 18.06 2.60 -5.32
CA ARG A 112 18.25 1.15 -5.44
C ARG A 112 18.46 0.76 -6.90
N PRO A 113 19.49 -0.03 -7.25
CA PRO A 113 19.65 -0.57 -8.60
C PRO A 113 18.44 -1.40 -9.02
N GLY A 114 18.04 -1.31 -10.29
CA GLY A 114 16.91 -2.07 -10.83
C GLY A 114 15.52 -1.62 -10.35
N HIS A 115 15.42 -0.46 -9.68
CA HIS A 115 14.18 0.15 -9.24
C HIS A 115 13.98 1.53 -9.89
N ALA A 116 12.77 2.08 -9.81
CA ALA A 116 12.45 3.38 -10.39
C ALA A 116 12.86 4.58 -9.51
N ASP A 117 13.71 4.36 -8.51
CA ASP A 117 14.05 5.39 -7.51
C ASP A 117 14.70 6.61 -8.18
N LEU A 118 15.78 6.41 -8.95
CA LEU A 118 16.50 7.52 -9.62
C LEU A 118 15.61 8.26 -10.62
N VAL A 119 14.92 7.53 -11.48
CA VAL A 119 14.02 8.12 -12.49
C VAL A 119 12.86 8.87 -11.81
N GLY A 120 12.33 8.31 -10.72
CA GLY A 120 11.27 8.96 -9.95
C GLY A 120 11.73 10.23 -9.26
N MET A 121 12.92 10.23 -8.65
CA MET A 121 13.52 11.43 -8.06
C MET A 121 13.68 12.53 -9.11
N GLN A 122 14.25 12.20 -10.27
CA GLN A 122 14.44 13.17 -11.37
C GLN A 122 13.11 13.68 -11.93
N LYS A 123 12.12 12.79 -12.12
CA LYS A 123 10.82 13.15 -12.68
C LYS A 123 10.02 14.10 -11.79
N TYR A 124 10.11 13.92 -10.48
CA TYR A 124 9.28 14.64 -9.51
C TYR A 124 10.06 15.66 -8.68
N ASP A 125 11.35 15.87 -9.01
CA ASP A 125 12.24 16.83 -8.36
C ASP A 125 12.38 16.57 -6.84
N PHE A 126 12.67 15.31 -6.49
CA PHE A 126 12.94 14.92 -5.11
C PHE A 126 14.44 14.76 -4.84
N ASP A 127 14.93 15.34 -3.75
CA ASP A 127 16.31 15.21 -3.29
C ASP A 127 16.63 13.83 -2.68
N GLU A 128 15.59 13.06 -2.32
CA GLU A 128 15.72 11.72 -1.75
C GLU A 128 14.75 10.71 -2.36
N ALA A 129 15.06 9.42 -2.22
CA ALA A 129 14.30 8.34 -2.80
C ALA A 129 13.06 7.91 -2.00
N ARG A 130 12.86 8.40 -0.76
CA ARG A 130 11.77 7.96 0.10
C ARG A 130 10.39 8.08 -0.57
N PRO A 131 9.98 9.23 -1.13
CA PRO A 131 8.66 9.33 -1.75
C PRO A 131 8.42 8.29 -2.86
N ILE A 132 9.46 7.94 -3.60
CA ILE A 132 9.37 6.95 -4.69
C ILE A 132 9.34 5.53 -4.12
N LEU A 133 10.15 5.24 -3.10
CA LEU A 133 10.19 3.95 -2.44
C LEU A 133 8.86 3.63 -1.76
N GLU A 134 8.27 4.59 -1.06
CA GLU A 134 7.02 4.41 -0.33
C GLU A 134 5.86 4.10 -1.28
N ARG A 135 5.69 4.86 -2.33
CA ARG A 135 4.61 4.66 -3.31
C ARG A 135 4.76 3.39 -4.15
N ALA A 136 5.91 2.77 -4.19
CA ALA A 136 6.13 1.55 -4.97
C ALA A 136 5.24 0.38 -4.51
N SER A 137 4.76 0.39 -3.26
CA SER A 137 3.85 -0.65 -2.75
C SER A 137 2.46 -0.61 -3.36
N GLN A 138 2.02 0.51 -3.93
CA GLN A 138 0.76 0.61 -4.67
C GLN A 138 0.65 -0.37 -5.83
N LEU A 139 1.79 -0.76 -6.40
CA LEU A 139 1.86 -1.71 -7.51
C LEU A 139 1.71 -3.18 -7.07
N ARG A 140 1.54 -3.43 -5.78
CA ARG A 140 1.49 -4.78 -5.20
C ARG A 140 0.11 -5.24 -4.77
N ILE A 141 -0.91 -4.40 -4.91
CA ILE A 141 -2.30 -4.72 -4.60
C ILE A 141 -2.97 -5.43 -5.78
#